data_f8d7834125b8bc0efe7d6f0093cbf738
#
_entry.id   f8d7834125b8bc0efe7d6f0093cbf738
#
_cell.length_a   1.000
_cell.length_b   1.000
_cell.length_c   1.000
_cell.angle_alpha   90.00
_cell.angle_beta   90.00
_cell.angle_gamma   90.00
#
_symmetry.space_group_name_H-M   'P 1'
#
loop_
_entity.id
_entity.type
_entity.pdbx_description
1 polymer ?
#
loop_
_entity_poly.entity_id
_entity_poly.type
_entity_poly.pdbx_seq_one_letter_code
_entity_poly.pdbx_strand_id
1 'polypeptide(L)'
;GCHMGSVAASDAEMAGAHDGMVSSHRWAASHTAMAAQLPDARHAQQASDELEGAVIVDIGVVQAGPRHYVLPEESRLRGGERLVFDVLLANEAAGHRFPGGVRDMHDVWVEVEVRDATGKLLGVSRPDAEGNDDVFVLRTTVLDAAAEPEILHQVHRFSAPAFDRTLPAHDAQAVRYSMRLPRRLALPVRVEARLLHRKHSLEFQARACEASRTSRGLGFAVRAEALGKVALDPCLAQPVTEVGTAAVWMGRGASEREPAGGAARPAIERLLTQA
;
A
#
# COMPACT_ATOMS: atom_id res chain seq x y z
N GLY A 1 2.58 19.82 -12.26
CA GLY A 1 2.51 18.52 -12.15
C GLY A 1 2.33 17.85 -10.81
N CYS A 2 1.95 16.58 -10.86
CA CYS A 2 1.56 15.81 -9.68
C CYS A 2 2.64 15.72 -8.59
N HIS A 3 3.94 15.61 -8.96
CA HIS A 3 5.04 15.50 -8.00
C HIS A 3 5.75 16.83 -7.69
N MET A 4 5.23 17.92 -8.20
CA MET A 4 5.73 19.27 -7.94
C MET A 4 4.54 20.16 -7.60
N GLY A 5 4.10 20.11 -6.35
CA GLY A 5 3.00 20.93 -5.87
C GLY A 5 3.28 22.41 -6.02
N SER A 6 2.25 23.23 -6.15
CA SER A 6 2.37 24.68 -6.19
C SER A 6 2.65 25.24 -4.80
N VAL A 7 3.61 26.16 -4.70
CA VAL A 7 3.96 26.90 -3.49
C VAL A 7 3.96 28.39 -3.80
N ALA A 8 3.75 29.22 -2.78
CA ALA A 8 3.84 30.66 -2.95
C ALA A 8 5.25 31.09 -3.43
N ALA A 9 5.29 31.92 -4.47
CA ALA A 9 6.54 32.43 -4.99
C ALA A 9 7.21 33.36 -3.97
N SER A 10 8.53 33.25 -3.82
CA SER A 10 9.34 34.26 -3.15
C SER A 10 9.47 35.50 -4.03
N ASP A 11 9.92 36.65 -3.46
CA ASP A 11 10.13 37.88 -4.23
C ASP A 11 11.06 37.68 -5.43
N ALA A 12 12.07 36.84 -5.28
CA ALA A 12 13.02 36.50 -6.36
C ALA A 12 12.42 35.66 -7.48
N GLU A 13 11.36 34.90 -7.20
CA GLU A 13 10.67 34.00 -8.14
C GLU A 13 9.45 34.64 -8.79
N MET A 14 9.01 35.80 -8.32
CA MET A 14 7.76 36.45 -8.69
C MET A 14 7.67 36.70 -10.20
N ALA A 15 8.77 36.99 -10.87
CA ALA A 15 8.80 37.23 -12.33
C ALA A 15 8.43 35.96 -13.15
N GLY A 16 8.63 34.77 -12.60
CA GLY A 16 8.27 33.48 -13.22
C GLY A 16 7.02 32.83 -12.64
N ALA A 17 6.38 33.49 -11.68
CA ALA A 17 5.20 32.96 -11.00
C ALA A 17 3.94 33.10 -11.85
N HIS A 18 3.06 32.11 -11.77
CA HIS A 18 1.70 32.19 -12.29
C HIS A 18 0.76 32.35 -11.08
N ASP A 19 -0.03 33.43 -11.06
CA ASP A 19 -0.92 33.80 -9.95
C ASP A 19 -0.21 33.82 -8.57
N GLY A 20 1.04 34.28 -8.55
CA GLY A 20 1.85 34.32 -7.34
C GLY A 20 2.37 32.95 -6.86
N MET A 21 2.24 31.93 -7.68
CA MET A 21 2.64 30.56 -7.35
C MET A 21 3.73 30.05 -8.29
N VAL A 22 4.62 29.21 -7.76
CA VAL A 22 5.63 28.48 -8.54
C VAL A 22 5.56 26.99 -8.22
N SER A 23 6.03 26.15 -9.14
CA SER A 23 6.14 24.71 -8.86
C SER A 23 7.26 24.44 -7.87
N SER A 24 6.96 23.72 -6.81
CA SER A 24 7.97 23.23 -5.87
C SER A 24 8.93 22.26 -6.57
N HIS A 25 10.24 22.45 -6.41
CA HIS A 25 11.25 21.49 -6.87
C HIS A 25 11.53 20.38 -5.83
N ARG A 26 10.69 20.24 -4.81
CA ARG A 26 10.67 19.08 -3.92
C ARG A 26 9.91 17.98 -4.60
N TRP A 27 10.62 17.11 -5.28
CA TRP A 27 10.06 15.95 -6.00
C TRP A 27 9.53 14.92 -4.99
N ALA A 28 8.39 15.22 -4.39
CA ALA A 28 7.74 14.26 -3.52
C ALA A 28 7.24 13.08 -4.36
N ALA A 29 7.51 11.89 -3.88
CA ALA A 29 7.03 10.62 -4.41
C ALA A 29 7.14 9.59 -3.27
N SER A 30 7.14 8.30 -3.57
CA SER A 30 7.19 7.23 -2.56
C SER A 30 8.56 7.05 -1.85
N HIS A 31 9.39 8.10 -1.73
CA HIS A 31 10.74 8.01 -1.15
C HIS A 31 10.76 8.11 0.39
N THR A 32 9.79 7.52 1.05
CA THR A 32 9.62 7.59 2.51
C THR A 32 10.83 7.09 3.28
N ALA A 33 11.50 6.02 2.83
CA ALA A 33 12.65 5.43 3.52
C ALA A 33 13.87 6.36 3.61
N MET A 34 14.17 7.09 2.53
CA MET A 34 15.28 8.06 2.53
C MET A 34 14.88 9.33 3.24
N ALA A 35 13.68 9.82 2.98
CA ALA A 35 13.18 11.04 3.58
C ALA A 35 13.14 10.98 5.12
N ALA A 36 12.80 9.82 5.67
CA ALA A 36 12.77 9.59 7.12
C ALA A 36 14.16 9.69 7.80
N GLN A 37 15.24 9.56 7.03
CA GLN A 37 16.61 9.68 7.54
C GLN A 37 17.22 11.09 7.32
N LEU A 38 16.52 11.96 6.62
CA LEU A 38 16.97 13.32 6.39
C LEU A 38 16.46 14.25 7.52
N PRO A 39 17.20 15.34 7.82
CA PRO A 39 16.77 16.26 8.87
C PRO A 39 15.51 17.08 8.51
N ASP A 40 15.08 17.08 7.25
CA ASP A 40 13.87 17.79 6.82
C ASP A 40 12.62 16.90 6.95
N ALA A 41 11.96 16.97 8.10
CA ALA A 41 10.73 16.22 8.35
C ALA A 41 9.59 16.53 7.35
N ARG A 42 9.60 17.72 6.73
CA ARG A 42 8.58 18.10 5.73
C ARG A 42 8.69 17.25 4.47
N HIS A 43 9.90 16.85 4.09
CA HIS A 43 10.07 15.97 2.93
C HIS A 43 9.50 14.57 3.19
N ALA A 44 9.70 14.04 4.40
CA ALA A 44 9.13 12.77 4.81
C ALA A 44 7.58 12.82 4.82
N GLN A 45 7.02 13.90 5.37
CA GLN A 45 5.58 14.12 5.38
C GLN A 45 5.01 14.22 3.95
N GLN A 46 5.62 15.04 3.10
CA GLN A 46 5.19 15.15 1.70
C GLN A 46 5.24 13.82 0.94
N ALA A 47 6.27 13.00 1.18
CA ALA A 47 6.35 11.67 0.56
C ALA A 47 5.25 10.71 1.07
N SER A 48 4.81 10.87 2.31
CA SER A 48 3.68 10.12 2.88
C SER A 48 2.36 10.61 2.31
N ASP A 49 2.15 11.93 2.25
CA ASP A 49 0.93 12.58 1.74
C ASP A 49 0.68 12.23 0.25
N GLU A 50 1.74 12.09 -0.56
CA GLU A 50 1.64 11.66 -1.97
C GLU A 50 1.18 10.20 -2.13
N LEU A 51 1.35 9.38 -1.11
CA LEU A 51 0.90 8.00 -1.10
C LEU A 51 -0.52 7.85 -0.56
N GLU A 52 -0.89 8.71 0.38
CA GLU A 52 -2.21 8.67 1.00
C GLU A 52 -3.30 8.97 -0.03
N GLY A 53 -4.27 8.07 -0.17
CA GLY A 53 -5.35 8.17 -1.14
C GLY A 53 -4.95 7.91 -2.60
N ALA A 54 -3.68 7.54 -2.90
CA ALA A 54 -3.24 7.19 -4.26
C ALA A 54 -4.01 6.00 -4.83
N VAL A 55 -4.45 5.09 -3.96
CA VAL A 55 -5.31 3.95 -4.30
C VAL A 55 -6.49 3.94 -3.33
N ILE A 56 -7.69 3.93 -3.88
CA ILE A 56 -8.90 3.74 -3.11
C ILE A 56 -9.01 2.26 -2.71
N VAL A 57 -9.29 2.02 -1.45
CA VAL A 57 -9.60 0.68 -0.92
C VAL A 57 -11.07 0.64 -0.57
N ASP A 58 -11.77 -0.43 -0.95
CA ASP A 58 -13.16 -0.67 -0.59
C ASP A 58 -13.39 -2.16 -0.32
N ILE A 59 -14.52 -2.50 0.32
CA ILE A 59 -14.90 -3.88 0.63
C ILE A 59 -16.32 -4.11 0.12
N GLY A 60 -16.48 -5.13 -0.73
CA GLY A 60 -17.77 -5.43 -1.34
C GLY A 60 -17.93 -6.90 -1.69
N VAL A 61 -19.04 -7.20 -2.36
CA VAL A 61 -19.37 -8.52 -2.89
C VAL A 61 -19.19 -9.63 -1.84
N VAL A 62 -20.11 -9.68 -0.89
CA VAL A 62 -20.06 -10.65 0.22
C VAL A 62 -20.85 -11.91 -0.14
N GLN A 63 -20.22 -13.07 0.08
CA GLN A 63 -20.90 -14.36 0.08
C GLN A 63 -20.86 -14.97 1.48
N ALA A 64 -22.02 -15.29 2.03
CA ALA A 64 -22.17 -15.97 3.31
C ALA A 64 -22.94 -17.29 3.11
N GLY A 65 -22.22 -18.42 3.13
CA GLY A 65 -22.76 -19.70 2.72
C GLY A 65 -23.24 -19.65 1.25
N PRO A 66 -24.52 -19.97 0.96
CA PRO A 66 -25.08 -19.89 -0.40
C PRO A 66 -25.61 -18.50 -0.79
N ARG A 67 -25.57 -17.52 0.10
CA ARG A 67 -26.16 -16.19 -0.09
C ARG A 67 -25.13 -15.20 -0.56
N HIS A 68 -25.52 -14.31 -1.49
CA HIS A 68 -24.68 -13.27 -2.06
C HIS A 68 -25.26 -11.89 -1.76
N TYR A 69 -24.40 -10.92 -1.49
CA TYR A 69 -24.76 -9.55 -1.19
C TYR A 69 -23.78 -8.62 -1.91
N VAL A 70 -24.30 -7.54 -2.47
CA VAL A 70 -23.47 -6.48 -3.06
C VAL A 70 -22.94 -5.59 -1.96
N LEU A 71 -23.81 -5.21 -1.03
CA LEU A 71 -23.46 -4.32 0.10
C LEU A 71 -23.15 -5.16 1.33
N PRO A 72 -21.97 -5.00 1.93
CA PRO A 72 -21.54 -5.79 3.10
C PRO A 72 -22.49 -5.66 4.30
N GLU A 73 -23.01 -4.46 4.55
CA GLU A 73 -23.91 -4.16 5.67
C GLU A 73 -25.28 -4.85 5.59
N GLU A 74 -25.70 -5.25 4.40
CA GLU A 74 -26.95 -6.02 4.18
C GLU A 74 -26.74 -7.51 4.40
N SER A 75 -25.50 -7.94 4.58
CA SER A 75 -25.17 -9.37 4.68
C SER A 75 -25.76 -10.00 5.94
N ARG A 76 -26.15 -11.26 5.83
CA ARG A 76 -26.66 -12.06 6.95
C ARG A 76 -25.71 -13.20 7.24
N LEU A 77 -24.86 -13.02 8.25
CA LEU A 77 -23.87 -14.00 8.66
C LEU A 77 -24.44 -14.98 9.68
N ARG A 78 -23.96 -16.24 9.62
CA ARG A 78 -24.23 -17.27 10.62
C ARG A 78 -22.93 -17.96 11.04
N GLY A 79 -22.85 -18.33 12.31
CA GLY A 79 -21.72 -19.10 12.80
C GLY A 79 -21.54 -20.43 12.07
N GLY A 80 -20.31 -20.80 11.78
CA GLY A 80 -19.94 -22.03 11.06
C GLY A 80 -20.01 -21.94 9.54
N GLU A 81 -20.57 -20.87 8.96
CA GLU A 81 -20.59 -20.67 7.50
C GLU A 81 -19.23 -20.21 6.96
N ARG A 82 -19.04 -20.40 5.66
CA ARG A 82 -17.94 -19.79 4.91
C ARG A 82 -18.33 -18.35 4.57
N LEU A 83 -17.47 -17.42 4.95
CA LEU A 83 -17.51 -16.02 4.56
C LEU A 83 -16.51 -15.82 3.42
N VAL A 84 -16.96 -15.20 2.33
CA VAL A 84 -16.11 -14.72 1.24
C VAL A 84 -16.43 -13.23 1.04
N PHE A 85 -15.43 -12.42 0.82
CA PHE A 85 -15.59 -11.01 0.47
C PHE A 85 -14.45 -10.54 -0.42
N ASP A 86 -14.69 -9.51 -1.19
CA ASP A 86 -13.70 -8.91 -2.07
C ASP A 86 -13.22 -7.58 -1.48
N VAL A 87 -11.90 -7.40 -1.44
CA VAL A 87 -11.25 -6.10 -1.24
C VAL A 87 -10.97 -5.51 -2.62
N LEU A 88 -11.47 -4.33 -2.85
CA LEU A 88 -11.38 -3.62 -4.12
C LEU A 88 -10.29 -2.56 -4.01
N LEU A 89 -9.38 -2.56 -4.97
CA LEU A 89 -8.29 -1.59 -5.08
C LEU A 89 -8.50 -0.81 -6.38
N ALA A 90 -8.67 0.51 -6.32
CA ALA A 90 -8.85 1.34 -7.51
C ALA A 90 -7.79 2.45 -7.57
N ASN A 91 -7.04 2.50 -8.66
CA ASN A 91 -6.04 3.55 -8.92
C ASN A 91 -6.71 4.73 -9.61
N GLU A 92 -7.31 5.61 -8.83
CA GLU A 92 -8.01 6.79 -9.34
C GLU A 92 -7.13 8.05 -9.38
N ALA A 93 -6.17 8.16 -8.46
CA ALA A 93 -5.40 9.36 -8.25
C ALA A 93 -4.04 9.35 -8.95
N ALA A 94 -3.38 8.18 -9.09
CA ALA A 94 -2.10 8.12 -9.76
C ALA A 94 -2.28 8.00 -11.28
N GLY A 95 -1.76 8.97 -12.04
CA GLY A 95 -1.78 8.98 -13.50
C GLY A 95 -0.86 7.93 -14.16
N HIS A 96 -0.36 6.98 -13.40
CA HIS A 96 0.50 5.88 -13.82
C HIS A 96 0.20 4.63 -13.00
N ARG A 97 0.84 3.51 -13.33
CA ARG A 97 0.72 2.28 -12.54
C ARG A 97 1.13 2.50 -11.08
N PHE A 98 0.39 1.89 -10.16
CA PHE A 98 0.73 1.89 -8.73
C PHE A 98 1.17 0.48 -8.29
N PRO A 99 2.31 0.32 -7.55
CA PRO A 99 3.32 1.36 -7.31
C PRO A 99 3.99 1.81 -8.61
N GLY A 100 4.50 3.07 -8.62
CA GLY A 100 5.21 3.65 -9.76
C GLY A 100 6.73 3.48 -9.67
N GLY A 101 7.43 3.83 -10.75
CA GLY A 101 8.89 3.81 -10.79
C GLY A 101 9.48 2.39 -10.73
N VAL A 102 10.36 2.11 -9.78
CA VAL A 102 11.09 0.84 -9.61
C VAL A 102 10.20 -0.18 -8.89
N ARG A 103 9.24 -0.74 -9.62
CA ARG A 103 8.11 -1.54 -9.12
C ARG A 103 8.49 -2.89 -8.51
N ASP A 104 9.65 -3.43 -8.88
CA ASP A 104 10.20 -4.68 -8.38
C ASP A 104 10.83 -4.54 -6.99
N MET A 105 11.15 -3.31 -6.58
CA MET A 105 11.78 -3.05 -5.27
C MET A 105 10.78 -2.68 -4.16
N HIS A 106 9.55 -2.29 -4.50
CA HIS A 106 8.57 -1.88 -3.51
C HIS A 106 7.93 -3.08 -2.83
N ASP A 107 7.66 -2.98 -1.53
CA ASP A 107 6.68 -3.80 -0.85
C ASP A 107 5.38 -3.02 -0.73
N VAL A 108 4.35 -3.49 -1.43
CA VAL A 108 2.98 -2.98 -1.32
C VAL A 108 2.06 -4.15 -1.12
N TRP A 109 1.33 -4.18 0.00
CA TRP A 109 0.51 -5.34 0.36
C TRP A 109 -0.83 -4.93 0.95
N VAL A 110 -1.80 -5.81 0.81
CA VAL A 110 -3.09 -5.69 1.46
C VAL A 110 -3.05 -6.41 2.80
N GLU A 111 -3.38 -5.69 3.86
CA GLU A 111 -3.61 -6.25 5.18
C GLU A 111 -5.10 -6.28 5.48
N VAL A 112 -5.59 -7.41 5.98
CA VAL A 112 -7.00 -7.59 6.33
C VAL A 112 -7.12 -8.12 7.74
N GLU A 113 -8.02 -7.51 8.52
CA GLU A 113 -8.43 -8.01 9.84
C GLU A 113 -9.94 -8.22 9.89
N VAL A 114 -10.35 -9.33 10.47
CA VAL A 114 -11.77 -9.67 10.72
C VAL A 114 -11.97 -9.84 12.22
N ARG A 115 -12.86 -9.04 12.81
CA ARG A 115 -13.17 -9.07 14.23
C ARG A 115 -14.67 -9.21 14.48
N ASP A 116 -15.04 -9.92 15.55
CA ASP A 116 -16.44 -9.99 15.98
C ASP A 116 -16.84 -8.75 16.80
N ALA A 117 -18.12 -8.68 17.17
CA ALA A 117 -18.65 -7.56 17.95
C ALA A 117 -18.01 -7.36 19.34
N THR A 118 -17.29 -8.37 19.85
CA THR A 118 -16.54 -8.29 21.12
C THR A 118 -15.09 -7.81 20.92
N GLY A 119 -14.68 -7.57 19.66
CA GLY A 119 -13.30 -7.22 19.30
C GLY A 119 -12.37 -8.44 19.12
N LYS A 120 -12.90 -9.65 19.28
CA LYS A 120 -12.11 -10.88 19.10
C LYS A 120 -11.69 -11.03 17.64
N LEU A 121 -10.37 -11.24 17.41
CA LEU A 121 -9.83 -11.53 16.09
C LEU A 121 -10.33 -12.89 15.60
N LEU A 122 -10.98 -12.91 14.45
CA LEU A 122 -11.50 -14.09 13.78
C LEU A 122 -10.60 -14.57 12.64
N GLY A 123 -9.91 -13.63 11.99
CA GLY A 123 -8.98 -13.89 10.88
C GLY A 123 -8.13 -12.67 10.60
N VAL A 124 -6.94 -12.92 10.04
CA VAL A 124 -5.98 -11.89 9.67
C VAL A 124 -5.21 -12.33 8.43
N SER A 125 -4.91 -11.39 7.55
CA SER A 125 -3.97 -11.54 6.43
C SER A 125 -2.98 -10.39 6.49
N ARG A 126 -1.70 -10.69 6.81
CA ARG A 126 -0.58 -9.75 6.85
C ARG A 126 0.75 -10.48 6.82
N PRO A 127 1.86 -9.86 6.39
CA PRO A 127 3.14 -10.55 6.16
C PRO A 127 3.75 -11.25 7.39
N ASP A 128 3.47 -10.75 8.59
CA ASP A 128 4.01 -11.26 9.86
C ASP A 128 3.04 -12.16 10.62
N ALA A 129 1.88 -12.49 10.04
CA ALA A 129 0.93 -13.40 10.66
C ALA A 129 1.38 -14.85 10.48
N GLU A 130 1.46 -15.59 11.58
CA GLU A 130 1.83 -16.99 11.58
C GLU A 130 0.89 -17.83 10.70
N GLY A 131 1.44 -18.64 9.80
CA GLY A 131 0.68 -19.49 8.88
C GLY A 131 -0.04 -18.76 7.75
N ASN A 132 0.34 -17.53 7.46
CA ASN A 132 -0.27 -16.73 6.39
C ASN A 132 0.70 -16.51 5.23
N ASP A 133 0.76 -17.50 4.33
CA ASP A 133 1.59 -17.45 3.12
C ASP A 133 0.91 -16.72 1.95
N ASP A 134 -0.37 -16.36 2.09
CA ASP A 134 -1.21 -15.79 1.01
C ASP A 134 -1.47 -14.29 1.16
N VAL A 135 -0.44 -13.50 1.44
CA VAL A 135 -0.57 -12.04 1.43
C VAL A 135 -0.61 -11.53 -0.01
N PHE A 136 -1.66 -10.79 -0.33
CA PHE A 136 -1.73 -10.14 -1.64
C PHE A 136 -0.75 -8.97 -1.71
N VAL A 137 0.12 -8.98 -2.74
CA VAL A 137 1.12 -7.94 -2.98
C VAL A 137 0.98 -7.34 -4.38
N LEU A 138 1.15 -6.01 -4.47
CA LEU A 138 1.26 -5.26 -5.72
C LEU A 138 2.75 -5.06 -6.05
N ARG A 139 3.29 -5.84 -6.97
CA ARG A 139 4.66 -5.66 -7.47
C ARG A 139 4.86 -6.29 -8.85
N THR A 140 5.97 -5.93 -9.48
CA THR A 140 6.50 -6.63 -10.66
C THR A 140 7.58 -7.60 -10.20
N THR A 141 7.61 -8.80 -10.76
CA THR A 141 8.71 -9.75 -10.59
C THR A 141 9.44 -9.90 -11.90
N VAL A 142 10.75 -9.68 -11.87
CA VAL A 142 11.67 -9.85 -13.01
C VAL A 142 12.59 -11.02 -12.73
N LEU A 143 12.85 -11.84 -13.74
CA LEU A 143 13.74 -12.99 -13.65
C LEU A 143 15.09 -12.68 -14.29
N ASP A 144 16.13 -13.28 -13.76
CA ASP A 144 17.46 -13.30 -14.37
C ASP A 144 17.59 -14.41 -15.41
N ALA A 145 18.77 -14.56 -16.00
CA ALA A 145 19.04 -15.58 -17.03
C ALA A 145 18.96 -17.03 -16.51
N ALA A 146 19.00 -17.24 -15.20
CA ALA A 146 18.81 -18.53 -14.56
C ALA A 146 17.33 -18.81 -14.20
N ALA A 147 16.40 -17.92 -14.59
CA ALA A 147 15.00 -17.91 -14.23
C ALA A 147 14.74 -17.73 -12.72
N GLU A 148 15.69 -17.14 -11.99
CA GLU A 148 15.54 -16.79 -10.59
C GLU A 148 15.07 -15.33 -10.44
N PRO A 149 14.24 -15.01 -9.42
CA PRO A 149 13.80 -13.64 -9.17
C PRO A 149 15.00 -12.70 -8.89
N GLU A 150 15.11 -11.63 -9.67
CA GLU A 150 16.11 -10.58 -9.43
C GLU A 150 15.57 -9.59 -8.38
N ILE A 151 16.06 -9.71 -7.15
CA ILE A 151 15.56 -8.96 -5.98
C ILE A 151 16.38 -7.70 -5.64
N LEU A 152 17.54 -7.51 -6.28
CA LEU A 152 18.47 -6.41 -6.00
C LEU A 152 18.40 -5.29 -7.04
N HIS A 153 17.44 -5.38 -7.96
CA HIS A 153 17.29 -4.43 -9.08
C HIS A 153 18.58 -4.29 -9.91
N GLN A 154 19.31 -5.39 -10.13
CA GLN A 154 20.48 -5.41 -10.97
C GLN A 154 20.06 -5.44 -12.44
N VAL A 155 19.77 -4.29 -13.02
CA VAL A 155 19.17 -4.12 -14.36
C VAL A 155 19.92 -4.92 -15.44
N HIS A 156 21.24 -5.05 -15.32
CA HIS A 156 22.07 -5.82 -16.26
C HIS A 156 21.81 -7.34 -16.20
N ARG A 157 21.12 -7.82 -15.15
CA ARG A 157 20.72 -9.23 -15.00
C ARG A 157 19.29 -9.50 -15.44
N PHE A 158 18.50 -8.46 -15.71
CA PHE A 158 17.11 -8.63 -16.13
C PHE A 158 17.05 -9.39 -17.46
N SER A 159 16.35 -10.52 -17.47
CA SER A 159 16.16 -11.39 -18.63
C SER A 159 14.71 -11.38 -19.11
N ALA A 160 13.75 -11.57 -18.21
CA ALA A 160 12.34 -11.63 -18.56
C ALA A 160 11.44 -11.16 -17.38
N PRO A 161 10.29 -10.53 -17.67
CA PRO A 161 9.28 -10.33 -16.65
C PRO A 161 8.58 -11.67 -16.35
N ALA A 162 8.43 -12.02 -15.06
CA ALA A 162 7.64 -13.18 -14.65
C ALA A 162 6.16 -12.82 -14.56
N PHE A 163 5.85 -11.75 -13.84
CA PHE A 163 4.51 -11.18 -13.78
C PHE A 163 4.56 -9.70 -13.38
N ASP A 164 3.48 -8.98 -13.70
CA ASP A 164 3.22 -7.61 -13.26
C ASP A 164 1.84 -7.56 -12.61
N ARG A 165 1.82 -7.41 -11.29
CA ARG A 165 0.61 -7.31 -10.48
C ARG A 165 0.39 -5.87 -9.99
N THR A 166 1.03 -4.89 -10.64
CA THR A 166 0.80 -3.48 -10.35
C THR A 166 -0.55 -3.03 -10.92
N LEU A 167 -1.17 -2.05 -10.27
CA LEU A 167 -2.48 -1.54 -10.64
C LEU A 167 -2.36 -0.42 -11.68
N PRO A 168 -2.84 -0.59 -12.93
CA PRO A 168 -2.77 0.47 -13.96
C PRO A 168 -3.52 1.74 -13.54
N ALA A 169 -3.20 2.88 -14.19
CA ALA A 169 -3.96 4.11 -13.99
C ALA A 169 -5.42 3.93 -14.43
N HIS A 170 -6.35 4.43 -13.61
CA HIS A 170 -7.81 4.35 -13.86
C HIS A 170 -8.33 2.92 -13.98
N ASP A 171 -7.66 1.96 -13.35
CA ASP A 171 -8.03 0.56 -13.32
C ASP A 171 -8.28 0.10 -11.87
N ALA A 172 -8.99 -1.01 -11.73
CA ALA A 172 -9.32 -1.58 -10.43
C ALA A 172 -9.07 -3.09 -10.40
N GLN A 173 -8.76 -3.60 -9.21
CA GLN A 173 -8.56 -5.02 -8.97
C GLN A 173 -9.33 -5.47 -7.74
N ALA A 174 -9.99 -6.63 -7.85
CA ALA A 174 -10.61 -7.31 -6.72
C ALA A 174 -9.68 -8.39 -6.16
N VAL A 175 -9.50 -8.38 -4.86
CA VAL A 175 -8.74 -9.39 -4.10
C VAL A 175 -9.70 -10.16 -3.24
N ARG A 176 -9.88 -11.44 -3.50
CA ARG A 176 -10.86 -12.28 -2.81
C ARG A 176 -10.28 -12.93 -1.58
N TYR A 177 -10.94 -12.71 -0.45
CA TYR A 177 -10.65 -13.35 0.83
C TYR A 177 -11.72 -14.34 1.22
N SER A 178 -11.33 -15.43 1.88
CA SER A 178 -12.23 -16.49 2.29
C SER A 178 -11.82 -17.06 3.64
N MET A 179 -12.78 -17.15 4.54
CA MET A 179 -12.58 -17.76 5.84
C MET A 179 -13.80 -18.54 6.32
N ARG A 180 -13.62 -19.45 7.27
CA ARG A 180 -14.73 -20.09 7.96
C ARG A 180 -15.03 -19.36 9.27
N LEU A 181 -16.25 -18.87 9.43
CA LEU A 181 -16.69 -18.24 10.66
C LEU A 181 -16.78 -19.25 11.80
N PRO A 182 -16.44 -18.89 13.04
CA PRO A 182 -16.59 -19.79 14.19
C PRO A 182 -18.07 -20.10 14.42
N ARG A 183 -18.38 -21.27 14.99
CA ARG A 183 -19.77 -21.68 15.27
C ARG A 183 -20.47 -20.73 16.25
N ARG A 184 -19.72 -20.23 17.26
CA ARG A 184 -20.17 -19.16 18.17
C ARG A 184 -19.61 -17.84 17.66
N LEU A 185 -20.49 -17.00 17.14
CA LEU A 185 -20.16 -15.73 16.49
C LEU A 185 -20.94 -14.60 17.14
N ALA A 186 -20.23 -13.60 17.63
CA ALA A 186 -20.84 -12.35 18.08
C ALA A 186 -20.99 -11.40 16.89
N LEU A 187 -22.21 -11.00 16.56
CA LEU A 187 -22.52 -10.08 15.45
C LEU A 187 -22.73 -8.66 15.95
N PRO A 188 -22.47 -7.65 15.10
CA PRO A 188 -21.90 -7.74 13.74
C PRO A 188 -20.41 -8.03 13.72
N VAL A 189 -19.90 -8.50 12.57
CA VAL A 189 -18.47 -8.68 12.29
C VAL A 189 -17.93 -7.43 11.63
N ARG A 190 -16.78 -6.92 12.09
CA ARG A 190 -16.02 -5.85 11.45
C ARG A 190 -14.95 -6.46 10.55
N VAL A 191 -14.92 -6.05 9.30
CA VAL A 191 -13.83 -6.31 8.37
C VAL A 191 -13.12 -4.99 8.09
N GLU A 192 -11.82 -4.99 8.22
CA GLU A 192 -10.95 -3.86 7.89
C GLU A 192 -9.89 -4.31 6.90
N ALA A 193 -9.68 -3.53 5.84
CA ALA A 193 -8.66 -3.74 4.83
C ALA A 193 -7.81 -2.49 4.69
N ARG A 194 -6.49 -2.64 4.64
CA ARG A 194 -5.52 -1.56 4.48
C ARG A 194 -4.57 -1.91 3.34
N LEU A 195 -4.30 -0.97 2.46
CA LEU A 195 -3.20 -1.05 1.50
C LEU A 195 -2.00 -0.32 2.10
N LEU A 196 -0.93 -1.05 2.32
CA LEU A 196 0.29 -0.57 2.96
C LEU A 196 1.45 -0.55 1.98
N HIS A 197 2.33 0.43 2.13
CA HIS A 197 3.51 0.65 1.29
C HIS A 197 4.76 0.79 2.13
N ARG A 198 5.82 0.08 1.74
CA ARG A 198 7.20 0.26 2.17
C ARG A 198 8.08 0.45 0.94
N LYS A 199 8.99 1.42 0.99
CA LYS A 199 9.75 1.84 -0.20
C LYS A 199 10.62 0.74 -0.79
N HIS A 200 11.27 -0.06 0.05
CA HIS A 200 12.12 -1.15 -0.40
C HIS A 200 11.67 -2.46 0.24
N SER A 201 11.75 -3.56 -0.49
CA SER A 201 11.51 -4.88 0.06
C SER A 201 12.47 -5.17 1.22
N LEU A 202 12.03 -5.99 2.18
CA LEU A 202 12.89 -6.39 3.29
C LEU A 202 14.13 -7.15 2.82
N GLU A 203 14.00 -7.92 1.74
CA GLU A 203 15.13 -8.64 1.13
C GLU A 203 16.17 -7.66 0.58
N PHE A 204 15.72 -6.65 -0.18
CA PHE A 204 16.62 -5.61 -0.67
C PHE A 204 17.27 -4.85 0.48
N GLN A 205 16.50 -4.45 1.49
CA GLN A 205 17.00 -3.75 2.66
C GLN A 205 18.05 -4.58 3.41
N ALA A 206 17.82 -5.87 3.63
CA ALA A 206 18.77 -6.75 4.31
C ALA A 206 20.11 -6.81 3.56
N ARG A 207 20.07 -6.94 2.24
CA ARG A 207 21.27 -6.93 1.40
C ARG A 207 21.99 -5.58 1.40
N ALA A 208 21.25 -4.48 1.35
CA ALA A 208 21.84 -3.14 1.47
C ALA A 208 22.51 -2.94 2.83
N CYS A 209 21.87 -3.42 3.91
CA CYS A 209 22.43 -3.38 5.27
C CYS A 209 23.72 -4.24 5.37
N GLU A 210 23.74 -5.46 4.84
CA GLU A 210 24.96 -6.28 4.76
C GLU A 210 26.08 -5.56 3.97
N ALA A 211 25.74 -5.00 2.82
CA ALA A 211 26.70 -4.29 1.97
C ALA A 211 27.28 -3.04 2.64
N SER A 212 26.48 -2.31 3.43
CA SER A 212 26.93 -1.12 4.15
C SER A 212 28.02 -1.42 5.19
N ARG A 213 28.06 -2.63 5.72
CA ARG A 213 29.03 -3.09 6.74
C ARG A 213 30.34 -3.58 6.13
N THR A 214 30.44 -3.69 4.84
CA THR A 214 31.69 -4.05 4.15
C THR A 214 32.68 -2.86 4.16
N SER A 215 33.97 -3.13 3.93
CA SER A 215 34.98 -2.06 3.82
C SER A 215 34.63 -1.03 2.75
N ARG A 216 33.98 -1.43 1.66
CA ARG A 216 33.50 -0.54 0.61
C ARG A 216 32.32 0.32 1.10
N GLY A 217 31.37 -0.28 1.79
CA GLY A 217 30.21 0.42 2.37
C GLY A 217 30.62 1.46 3.43
N LEU A 218 31.51 1.07 4.34
CA LEU A 218 32.11 1.99 5.33
C LEU A 218 32.87 3.14 4.66
N GLY A 219 33.59 2.87 3.58
CA GLY A 219 34.27 3.90 2.80
C GLY A 219 33.31 4.90 2.14
N PHE A 220 32.09 4.50 1.78
CA PHE A 220 31.03 5.41 1.33
C PHE A 220 30.54 6.32 2.45
N ALA A 221 30.32 5.78 3.64
CA ALA A 221 29.85 6.55 4.80
C ALA A 221 30.87 7.63 5.17
N VAL A 222 32.15 7.27 5.29
CA VAL A 222 33.27 8.21 5.56
C VAL A 222 33.37 9.31 4.49
N ARG A 223 33.19 8.96 3.22
CA ARG A 223 33.23 9.95 2.13
C ARG A 223 32.02 10.90 2.19
N ALA A 224 30.83 10.39 2.49
CA ALA A 224 29.63 11.22 2.63
C ALA A 224 29.84 12.25 3.76
N GLU A 225 30.32 11.81 4.90
CA GLU A 225 30.63 12.68 6.05
C GLU A 225 31.69 13.74 5.70
N ALA A 226 32.76 13.32 5.04
CA ALA A 226 33.82 14.25 4.58
C ALA A 226 33.32 15.34 3.59
N LEU A 227 32.22 15.03 2.88
CA LEU A 227 31.56 15.98 1.96
C LEU A 227 30.41 16.75 2.64
N GLY A 228 30.25 16.64 3.96
CA GLY A 228 29.13 17.25 4.69
C GLY A 228 27.75 16.73 4.26
N LYS A 229 27.69 15.48 3.76
CA LYS A 229 26.44 14.81 3.36
C LYS A 229 25.99 13.83 4.43
N VAL A 230 24.67 13.59 4.50
CA VAL A 230 24.11 12.56 5.36
C VAL A 230 24.46 11.19 4.78
N ALA A 231 25.10 10.36 5.57
CA ALA A 231 25.25 8.94 5.27
C ALA A 231 23.96 8.24 5.65
N LEU A 232 23.22 7.74 4.66
CA LEU A 232 22.00 6.96 4.91
C LEU A 232 22.37 5.59 5.47
N ASP A 233 21.67 5.16 6.50
CA ASP A 233 21.81 3.82 7.11
C ASP A 233 20.72 2.88 6.60
N PRO A 234 21.05 1.93 5.71
CA PRO A 234 20.08 0.98 5.19
C PRO A 234 19.62 -0.06 6.23
N CYS A 235 20.24 -0.12 7.41
CA CYS A 235 19.86 -1.03 8.48
C CYS A 235 18.71 -0.52 9.34
N LEU A 236 18.38 0.77 9.25
CA LEU A 236 17.26 1.34 9.98
C LEU A 236 15.92 0.84 9.42
N ALA A 237 14.96 0.64 10.32
CA ALA A 237 13.61 0.26 9.94
C ALA A 237 13.00 1.32 9.02
N GLN A 238 12.42 0.88 7.90
CA GLN A 238 11.73 1.76 6.97
C GLN A 238 10.34 2.11 7.49
N PRO A 239 9.85 3.33 7.21
CA PRO A 239 8.45 3.65 7.41
C PRO A 239 7.54 2.74 6.58
N VAL A 240 6.40 2.39 7.16
CA VAL A 240 5.26 1.80 6.46
C VAL A 240 4.18 2.87 6.38
N THR A 241 3.75 3.20 5.17
CA THR A 241 2.76 4.23 4.91
C THR A 241 1.44 3.56 4.53
N GLU A 242 0.34 3.97 5.14
CA GLU A 242 -1.00 3.57 4.72
C GLU A 242 -1.38 4.35 3.46
N VAL A 243 -1.63 3.63 2.37
CA VAL A 243 -2.01 4.21 1.08
C VAL A 243 -3.51 4.41 1.01
N GLY A 244 -4.27 3.48 1.56
CA GLY A 244 -5.71 3.56 1.64
C GLY A 244 -6.26 2.51 2.60
N THR A 245 -7.45 2.77 3.12
CA THR A 245 -8.10 1.91 4.10
C THR A 245 -9.60 1.87 3.87
N ALA A 246 -10.23 0.74 4.21
CA ALA A 246 -11.67 0.58 4.27
C ALA A 246 -12.05 -0.30 5.46
N ALA A 247 -13.19 -0.01 6.06
CA ALA A 247 -13.74 -0.86 7.09
C ALA A 247 -15.27 -0.91 6.96
N VAL A 248 -15.82 -2.11 7.15
CA VAL A 248 -17.27 -2.33 7.06
C VAL A 248 -17.75 -3.23 8.18
N TRP A 249 -19.01 -3.05 8.56
CA TRP A 249 -19.70 -3.98 9.43
C TRP A 249 -20.55 -4.94 8.60
N MET A 250 -20.57 -6.20 8.98
CA MET A 250 -21.28 -7.27 8.30
C MET A 250 -22.17 -8.05 9.27
N GLY A 251 -23.34 -8.46 8.80
CA GLY A 251 -24.26 -9.28 9.58
C GLY A 251 -25.27 -8.47 10.39
N ARG A 252 -26.08 -9.17 11.19
CA ARG A 252 -27.18 -8.55 11.97
C ARG A 252 -26.64 -7.45 12.89
N GLY A 253 -27.26 -6.28 12.84
CA GLY A 253 -26.87 -5.09 13.59
C GLY A 253 -25.77 -4.24 12.91
N ALA A 254 -25.36 -4.58 11.70
CA ALA A 254 -24.37 -3.80 10.96
C ALA A 254 -24.85 -2.39 10.62
N SER A 255 -26.10 -2.26 10.18
CA SER A 255 -26.73 -0.98 9.83
C SER A 255 -26.98 -0.03 11.01
N GLU A 256 -26.92 -0.55 12.24
CA GLU A 256 -27.07 0.23 13.47
C GLU A 256 -25.73 0.82 13.96
N ARG A 257 -24.62 0.45 13.33
CA ARG A 257 -23.28 0.93 13.65
C ARG A 257 -22.93 2.13 12.78
N GLU A 258 -22.17 3.06 13.35
CA GLU A 258 -21.58 4.11 12.53
C GLU A 258 -20.72 3.48 11.41
N PRO A 259 -20.68 4.10 10.21
CA PRO A 259 -19.80 3.65 9.14
C PRO A 259 -18.41 3.43 9.70
N ALA A 260 -17.83 2.25 9.43
CA ALA A 260 -16.57 1.86 10.05
C ALA A 260 -15.34 2.66 9.53
N GLY A 261 -15.58 3.64 8.67
CA GLY A 261 -14.56 4.47 8.03
C GLY A 261 -14.05 3.87 6.70
N GLY A 262 -13.63 4.70 5.80
CA GLY A 262 -13.16 4.36 4.47
C GLY A 262 -13.64 5.35 3.43
N ALA A 263 -12.97 5.38 2.27
CA ALA A 263 -13.35 6.25 1.16
C ALA A 263 -14.77 5.92 0.68
N ALA A 264 -15.48 6.96 0.29
CA ALA A 264 -16.87 6.87 -0.11
C ALA A 264 -17.06 5.87 -1.27
N ARG A 265 -18.15 5.14 -1.23
CA ARG A 265 -18.71 4.11 -2.15
C ARG A 265 -18.64 4.30 -3.68
N PRO A 266 -18.08 5.38 -4.28
CA PRO A 266 -18.04 5.56 -5.73
C PRO A 266 -17.32 4.44 -6.49
N ALA A 267 -16.39 3.71 -5.85
CA ALA A 267 -15.64 2.66 -6.53
C ALA A 267 -16.49 1.42 -6.82
N ILE A 268 -17.34 1.00 -5.88
CA ILE A 268 -18.27 -0.14 -6.09
C ILE A 268 -19.32 0.22 -7.16
N GLU A 269 -19.89 1.42 -7.10
CA GLU A 269 -20.90 1.85 -8.06
C GLU A 269 -20.34 1.91 -9.48
N ARG A 270 -19.09 2.36 -9.66
CA ARG A 270 -18.42 2.39 -10.98
C ARG A 270 -18.07 1.00 -11.48
N LEU A 271 -17.58 0.10 -10.64
CA LEU A 271 -17.30 -1.28 -11.04
C LEU A 271 -18.56 -2.04 -11.46
N LEU A 272 -19.69 -1.77 -10.80
CA LEU A 272 -20.97 -2.38 -11.15
C LEU A 272 -21.59 -1.80 -12.44
N THR A 273 -21.21 -0.58 -12.83
CA THR A 273 -21.69 0.06 -14.09
C THR A 273 -20.83 -0.30 -15.30
N GLN A 274 -19.63 -0.85 -15.11
CA GLN A 274 -18.72 -1.29 -16.17
C GLN A 274 -18.79 -2.80 -16.47
N ALA A 275 -19.51 -3.56 -15.68
CA ALA A 275 -19.77 -4.99 -15.88
C ALA A 275 -21.11 -5.22 -16.61
#